data_41430beec12ecb104a72f9719fb8e682
#
_entry.id   41430beec12ecb104a72f9719fb8e682
#
_cell.length_a   1.000
_cell.length_b   1.000
_cell.length_c   1.000
_cell.angle_alpha   90.00
_cell.angle_beta   90.00
_cell.angle_gamma   90.00
#
_symmetry.space_group_name_H-M   'P 1'
#
loop_
_entity.id
_entity.type
_entity.pdbx_description
1 polymer ?
#
loop_
_entity_poly.entity_id
_entity_poly.type
_entity_poly.pdbx_seq_one_letter_code
_entity_poly.pdbx_strand_id
1 'polypeptide(L)'
;MTTTLIILFITVALFIWGRVRADIVALTALAALLVLGILTPAEALAGFSSPIVIMMIGLFVVGGAIMQTGLAKLTGNKLMALSRGNETITFLLVMLVTSFIGAFVSNTGTVALMMPIIMSIAAGSGMQSSRFLMPLAFAGSLGGMLTLIGTPPNLVIDEVLTEGGYQPLAFFSFFPVGIIVIAIGIIVLMPLSKIFLSKKQSGKKKKQGKSLDDLVDEYQLLDNLHRYIVPSRRPSAAIDENGEQMDIVGKNLKDLSIQKKYGVSIIEIRNEKKSRLGLVKDVSQNMAKSSSTIQVHDTLYIIGEEEKMKRFASDYGLRKMKDVKIDFYDLGLTEIVVMPTSNFAGLRIGEANLRKRFGINVLGVKRGDEYITDNLIAAKLHVGDMLLVQGEWTNLAHLATDTSNWVVIDQPEKTADKVLLDYKAPVAAAIMLLMIAMMVFDFIPVAPVTAVIIAGLLTVFAGCFRNVEAAYKTINWESIVLIAAMMPMSTALEKTGASALVSQGLVESLGSMGPTALLAGIYFTTSLMTMFISNTATAVLMAPIALVAAQQVGVSPYSFLFAVTLGASMCFASPFSTPPNALVMKAGGYTFMDYVKVGLPLQIIIGVVMTFVLPLLFPY
;
A
#
# COMPACT_ATOMS: atom_id res chain seq x y z
N MET A 1 7.26 1.50 -42.35
CA MET A 1 8.25 0.62 -41.71
C MET A 1 9.40 1.39 -41.09
N THR A 2 10.28 2.04 -41.87
CA THR A 2 11.46 2.76 -41.33
C THR A 2 11.09 3.82 -40.28
N THR A 3 10.04 4.60 -40.53
CA THR A 3 9.55 5.63 -39.61
C THR A 3 9.09 5.05 -38.27
N THR A 4 8.38 3.92 -38.28
CA THR A 4 7.93 3.22 -37.07
C THR A 4 9.11 2.69 -36.26
N LEU A 5 10.13 2.12 -36.92
CA LEU A 5 11.35 1.66 -36.27
C LEU A 5 12.16 2.83 -35.65
N ILE A 6 12.20 4.00 -36.32
CA ILE A 6 12.85 5.20 -35.78
C ILE A 6 12.09 5.68 -34.51
N ILE A 7 10.75 5.73 -34.55
CA ILE A 7 9.95 6.09 -33.37
C ILE A 7 10.20 5.11 -32.24
N LEU A 8 10.17 3.80 -32.52
CA LEU A 8 10.46 2.76 -31.53
C LEU A 8 11.86 2.94 -30.92
N PHE A 9 12.89 3.14 -31.76
CA PHE A 9 14.27 3.33 -31.29
C PHE A 9 14.40 4.59 -30.41
N ILE A 10 13.80 5.71 -30.81
CA ILE A 10 13.79 6.94 -30.02
C ILE A 10 13.04 6.71 -28.70
N THR A 11 11.90 6.01 -28.71
CA THR A 11 11.13 5.68 -27.53
C THR A 11 11.95 4.85 -26.53
N VAL A 12 12.63 3.80 -27.02
CA VAL A 12 13.55 2.98 -26.20
C VAL A 12 14.71 3.81 -25.65
N ALA A 13 15.33 4.65 -26.50
CA ALA A 13 16.41 5.52 -26.08
C ALA A 13 15.99 6.52 -24.98
N LEU A 14 14.79 7.10 -25.10
CA LEU A 14 14.22 8.00 -24.08
C LEU A 14 13.88 7.27 -22.78
N PHE A 15 13.40 6.03 -22.86
CA PHE A 15 13.19 5.19 -21.66
C PHE A 15 14.51 4.90 -20.95
N ILE A 16 15.57 4.54 -21.70
CA ILE A 16 16.91 4.29 -21.16
C ILE A 16 17.51 5.55 -20.55
N TRP A 17 17.29 6.71 -21.19
CA TRP A 17 17.78 7.99 -20.66
C TRP A 17 17.17 8.35 -19.29
N GLY A 18 15.93 7.92 -19.00
CA GLY A 18 15.31 7.96 -17.67
C GLY A 18 15.04 9.35 -17.08
N ARG A 19 15.30 10.45 -17.82
CA ARG A 19 15.03 11.81 -17.35
C ARG A 19 13.58 12.26 -17.55
N VAL A 20 12.88 11.61 -18.45
CA VAL A 20 11.46 11.87 -18.74
C VAL A 20 10.65 10.71 -18.20
N ARG A 21 9.49 11.00 -17.60
CA ARG A 21 8.59 9.97 -17.09
C ARG A 21 8.13 9.05 -18.22
N ALA A 22 7.99 7.76 -17.92
CA ALA A 22 7.66 6.75 -18.92
C ALA A 22 6.31 6.97 -19.61
N ASP A 23 5.29 7.43 -18.88
CA ASP A 23 3.97 7.77 -19.44
C ASP A 23 4.04 8.91 -20.47
N ILE A 24 4.87 9.93 -20.22
CA ILE A 24 5.07 11.06 -21.15
C ILE A 24 5.79 10.59 -22.42
N VAL A 25 6.81 9.74 -22.28
CA VAL A 25 7.50 9.14 -23.43
C VAL A 25 6.52 8.34 -24.29
N ALA A 26 5.69 7.50 -23.66
CA ALA A 26 4.68 6.70 -24.35
C ALA A 26 3.65 7.58 -25.09
N LEU A 27 3.13 8.61 -24.44
CA LEU A 27 2.21 9.58 -25.07
C LEU A 27 2.86 10.32 -26.24
N THR A 28 4.15 10.66 -26.12
CA THR A 28 4.90 11.32 -27.20
C THR A 28 5.05 10.39 -28.41
N ALA A 29 5.36 9.11 -28.15
CA ALA A 29 5.44 8.10 -29.20
C ALA A 29 4.08 7.91 -29.91
N LEU A 30 2.99 7.82 -29.12
CA LEU A 30 1.62 7.73 -29.66
C LEU A 30 1.25 8.96 -30.51
N ALA A 31 1.56 10.14 -30.03
CA ALA A 31 1.34 11.38 -30.78
C ALA A 31 2.14 11.42 -32.09
N ALA A 32 3.39 10.95 -32.07
CA ALA A 32 4.20 10.84 -33.28
C ALA A 32 3.60 9.86 -34.30
N LEU A 33 3.09 8.70 -33.86
CA LEU A 33 2.41 7.73 -34.72
C LEU A 33 1.15 8.30 -35.37
N LEU A 34 0.40 9.12 -34.63
CA LEU A 34 -0.78 9.84 -35.13
C LEU A 34 -0.41 10.91 -36.16
N VAL A 35 0.51 11.81 -35.82
CA VAL A 35 0.90 12.95 -36.69
C VAL A 35 1.52 12.46 -37.97
N LEU A 36 2.26 11.35 -37.95
CA LEU A 36 2.87 10.77 -39.14
C LEU A 36 1.91 9.85 -39.92
N GLY A 37 0.65 9.75 -39.51
CA GLY A 37 -0.40 9.01 -40.22
C GLY A 37 -0.20 7.48 -40.22
N ILE A 38 0.60 6.94 -39.30
CA ILE A 38 0.82 5.49 -39.18
C ILE A 38 -0.41 4.83 -38.56
N LEU A 39 -0.99 5.48 -37.54
CA LEU A 39 -2.23 5.07 -36.91
C LEU A 39 -3.34 6.08 -37.14
N THR A 40 -4.56 5.59 -37.23
CA THR A 40 -5.77 6.40 -37.15
C THR A 40 -6.07 6.78 -35.70
N PRO A 41 -6.85 7.86 -35.44
CA PRO A 41 -7.25 8.21 -34.08
C PRO A 41 -7.96 7.09 -33.33
N ALA A 42 -8.77 6.28 -34.01
CA ALA A 42 -9.46 5.13 -33.40
C ALA A 42 -8.46 4.07 -32.95
N GLU A 43 -7.49 3.69 -33.79
CA GLU A 43 -6.43 2.75 -33.46
C GLU A 43 -5.55 3.26 -32.31
N ALA A 44 -5.20 4.54 -32.33
CA ALA A 44 -4.36 5.15 -31.31
C ALA A 44 -5.04 5.24 -29.94
N LEU A 45 -6.36 5.43 -29.90
CA LEU A 45 -7.12 5.51 -28.65
C LEU A 45 -7.63 4.14 -28.15
N ALA A 46 -7.53 3.08 -28.98
CA ALA A 46 -8.00 1.74 -28.63
C ALA A 46 -7.38 1.23 -27.30
N GLY A 47 -6.10 1.52 -27.05
CA GLY A 47 -5.44 1.14 -25.82
C GLY A 47 -6.08 1.72 -24.55
N PHE A 48 -6.64 2.93 -24.61
CA PHE A 48 -7.31 3.56 -23.46
C PHE A 48 -8.70 2.95 -23.17
N SER A 49 -9.30 2.26 -24.11
CA SER A 49 -10.56 1.52 -23.96
C SER A 49 -10.34 0.00 -23.77
N SER A 50 -9.10 -0.45 -23.69
CA SER A 50 -8.78 -1.85 -23.46
C SER A 50 -9.37 -2.36 -22.14
N PRO A 51 -10.02 -3.54 -22.14
CA PRO A 51 -10.50 -4.20 -20.92
C PRO A 51 -9.41 -4.38 -19.88
N ILE A 52 -8.16 -4.62 -20.28
CA ILE A 52 -7.03 -4.81 -19.37
C ILE A 52 -6.65 -3.51 -18.66
N VAL A 53 -6.64 -2.38 -19.35
CA VAL A 53 -6.37 -1.08 -18.72
C VAL A 53 -7.44 -0.76 -17.67
N ILE A 54 -8.71 -1.03 -17.97
CA ILE A 54 -9.83 -0.86 -17.03
C ILE A 54 -9.70 -1.84 -15.85
N MET A 55 -9.35 -3.10 -16.13
CA MET A 55 -9.13 -4.11 -15.09
C MET A 55 -7.99 -3.71 -14.16
N MET A 56 -6.88 -3.17 -14.67
CA MET A 56 -5.76 -2.70 -13.85
C MET A 56 -6.18 -1.57 -12.89
N ILE A 57 -7.02 -0.62 -13.33
CA ILE A 57 -7.55 0.43 -12.46
C ILE A 57 -8.28 -0.19 -11.27
N GLY A 58 -9.20 -1.10 -11.52
CA GLY A 58 -9.94 -1.78 -10.45
C GLY A 58 -9.04 -2.63 -9.53
N LEU A 59 -8.03 -3.31 -10.08
CA LEU A 59 -7.06 -4.08 -9.30
C LEU A 59 -6.21 -3.19 -8.37
N PHE A 60 -5.80 -2.00 -8.82
CA PHE A 60 -5.11 -1.05 -7.96
C PHE A 60 -6.01 -0.59 -6.80
N VAL A 61 -7.30 -0.40 -7.06
CA VAL A 61 -8.27 -0.05 -5.99
C VAL A 61 -8.43 -1.21 -5.01
N VAL A 62 -8.66 -2.44 -5.47
CA VAL A 62 -8.79 -3.62 -4.58
C VAL A 62 -7.50 -3.86 -3.78
N GLY A 63 -6.33 -3.81 -4.44
CA GLY A 63 -5.04 -3.91 -3.78
C GLY A 63 -4.81 -2.80 -2.74
N GLY A 64 -5.21 -1.58 -3.07
CA GLY A 64 -5.21 -0.44 -2.17
C GLY A 64 -6.08 -0.65 -0.93
N ALA A 65 -7.27 -1.24 -1.10
CA ALA A 65 -8.16 -1.58 0.01
C ALA A 65 -7.53 -2.62 0.97
N ILE A 66 -6.84 -3.64 0.44
CA ILE A 66 -6.10 -4.62 1.24
C ILE A 66 -5.01 -3.93 2.07
N MET A 67 -4.33 -2.95 1.49
CA MET A 67 -3.30 -2.15 2.18
C MET A 67 -3.92 -1.24 3.24
N GLN A 68 -4.96 -0.47 2.88
CA GLN A 68 -5.60 0.52 3.75
C GLN A 68 -6.30 -0.13 4.96
N THR A 69 -6.87 -1.33 4.78
CA THR A 69 -7.47 -2.10 5.88
C THR A 69 -6.45 -2.87 6.71
N GLY A 70 -5.17 -2.86 6.34
CA GLY A 70 -4.13 -3.57 7.06
C GLY A 70 -4.26 -5.10 7.02
N LEU A 71 -5.09 -5.66 6.13
CA LEU A 71 -5.28 -7.11 5.98
C LEU A 71 -3.93 -7.82 5.77
N ALA A 72 -3.09 -7.27 4.88
CA ALA A 72 -1.76 -7.79 4.62
C ALA A 72 -0.85 -7.71 5.86
N LYS A 73 -0.95 -6.64 6.67
CA LYS A 73 -0.19 -6.47 7.93
C LYS A 73 -0.63 -7.49 8.98
N LEU A 74 -1.94 -7.69 9.15
CA LEU A 74 -2.48 -8.67 10.10
C LEU A 74 -2.04 -10.10 9.76
N THR A 75 -2.12 -10.47 8.48
CA THR A 75 -1.67 -11.77 7.98
C THR A 75 -0.16 -11.93 8.17
N GLY A 76 0.62 -10.93 7.75
CA GLY A 76 2.07 -10.91 7.90
C GLY A 76 2.51 -11.08 9.35
N ASN A 77 1.97 -10.29 10.28
CA ASN A 77 2.31 -10.36 11.70
C ASN A 77 2.02 -11.74 12.33
N LYS A 78 0.85 -12.32 12.03
CA LYS A 78 0.49 -13.66 12.55
C LYS A 78 1.44 -14.74 12.05
N LEU A 79 1.77 -14.73 10.75
CA LEU A 79 2.67 -15.72 10.16
C LEU A 79 4.11 -15.53 10.63
N MET A 80 4.57 -14.29 10.74
CA MET A 80 5.93 -14.00 11.21
C MET A 80 6.15 -14.33 12.70
N ALA A 81 5.09 -14.30 13.53
CA ALA A 81 5.17 -14.75 14.92
C ALA A 81 5.55 -16.24 15.04
N LEU A 82 5.33 -17.05 14.00
CA LEU A 82 5.75 -18.44 13.94
C LEU A 82 7.27 -18.64 13.87
N SER A 83 8.03 -17.59 13.55
CA SER A 83 9.50 -17.67 13.39
C SER A 83 10.23 -18.03 14.68
N ARG A 84 9.65 -17.69 15.84
CA ARG A 84 10.21 -17.95 17.18
C ARG A 84 11.70 -17.58 17.35
N GLY A 85 12.18 -16.59 16.56
CA GLY A 85 13.58 -16.15 16.57
C GLY A 85 14.56 -17.06 15.82
N ASN A 86 14.09 -18.07 15.10
CA ASN A 86 14.94 -18.90 14.24
C ASN A 86 15.19 -18.19 12.91
N GLU A 87 16.46 -17.93 12.60
CA GLU A 87 16.87 -17.14 11.42
C GLU A 87 16.45 -17.79 10.08
N THR A 88 16.58 -19.12 9.98
CA THR A 88 16.19 -19.86 8.77
C THR A 88 14.68 -19.85 8.57
N ILE A 89 13.92 -20.09 9.66
CA ILE A 89 12.45 -20.03 9.61
C ILE A 89 11.99 -18.61 9.29
N THR A 90 12.62 -17.58 9.88
CA THR A 90 12.34 -16.18 9.56
C THR A 90 12.55 -15.91 8.07
N PHE A 91 13.67 -16.36 7.49
CA PHE A 91 13.96 -16.19 6.07
C PHE A 91 12.89 -16.86 5.20
N LEU A 92 12.54 -18.12 5.47
CA LEU A 92 11.50 -18.84 4.74
C LEU A 92 10.15 -18.13 4.82
N LEU A 93 9.75 -17.69 6.02
CA LEU A 93 8.51 -16.96 6.23
C LEU A 93 8.52 -15.61 5.49
N VAL A 94 9.64 -14.86 5.51
CA VAL A 94 9.79 -13.64 4.73
C VAL A 94 9.54 -13.90 3.26
N MET A 95 10.19 -14.91 2.69
CA MET A 95 10.02 -15.26 1.28
C MET A 95 8.57 -15.67 0.95
N LEU A 96 8.03 -16.65 1.69
CA LEU A 96 6.71 -17.21 1.41
C LEU A 96 5.57 -16.22 1.66
N VAL A 97 5.59 -15.53 2.82
CA VAL A 97 4.51 -14.59 3.19
C VAL A 97 4.52 -13.38 2.25
N THR A 98 5.70 -12.85 1.95
CA THR A 98 5.82 -11.71 1.03
C THR A 98 5.39 -12.10 -0.37
N SER A 99 5.79 -13.27 -0.87
CA SER A 99 5.35 -13.76 -2.19
C SER A 99 3.85 -13.99 -2.23
N PHE A 100 3.26 -14.54 -1.16
CA PHE A 100 1.81 -14.72 -1.09
C PHE A 100 1.05 -13.38 -1.11
N ILE A 101 1.51 -12.38 -0.35
CA ILE A 101 0.90 -11.04 -0.37
C ILE A 101 1.11 -10.38 -1.74
N GLY A 102 2.32 -10.50 -2.32
CA GLY A 102 2.67 -9.94 -3.62
C GLY A 102 1.90 -10.55 -4.81
N ALA A 103 1.27 -11.72 -4.61
CA ALA A 103 0.38 -12.32 -5.60
C ALA A 103 -0.92 -11.51 -5.84
N PHE A 104 -1.33 -10.69 -4.86
CA PHE A 104 -2.61 -9.96 -4.88
C PHE A 104 -2.45 -8.45 -4.68
N VAL A 105 -1.28 -8.01 -4.23
CA VAL A 105 -0.97 -6.60 -3.91
C VAL A 105 0.26 -6.18 -4.69
N SER A 106 0.34 -4.90 -5.05
CA SER A 106 1.51 -4.39 -5.77
C SER A 106 2.82 -4.68 -5.01
N ASN A 107 3.87 -5.03 -5.75
CA ASN A 107 5.19 -5.36 -5.18
C ASN A 107 5.71 -4.26 -4.25
N THR A 108 5.56 -3.00 -4.65
CA THR A 108 5.97 -1.83 -3.85
C THR A 108 5.19 -1.73 -2.54
N GLY A 109 3.87 -1.89 -2.59
CA GLY A 109 3.01 -1.87 -1.42
C GLY A 109 3.33 -3.01 -0.45
N THR A 110 3.51 -4.22 -0.97
CA THR A 110 3.88 -5.39 -0.19
C THR A 110 5.19 -5.18 0.57
N VAL A 111 6.22 -4.67 -0.11
CA VAL A 111 7.54 -4.42 0.50
C VAL A 111 7.46 -3.28 1.52
N ALA A 112 6.80 -2.17 1.19
CA ALA A 112 6.64 -1.04 2.11
C ALA A 112 5.93 -1.44 3.41
N LEU A 113 4.98 -2.36 3.34
CA LEU A 113 4.24 -2.86 4.49
C LEU A 113 5.03 -3.88 5.31
N MET A 114 5.70 -4.83 4.65
CA MET A 114 6.41 -5.90 5.32
C MET A 114 7.75 -5.45 5.91
N MET A 115 8.38 -4.42 5.33
CA MET A 115 9.70 -3.93 5.76
C MET A 115 9.75 -3.54 7.26
N PRO A 116 8.84 -2.72 7.81
CA PRO A 116 8.85 -2.39 9.23
C PRO A 116 8.64 -3.62 10.14
N ILE A 117 7.79 -4.56 9.71
CA ILE A 117 7.51 -5.80 10.45
C ILE A 117 8.79 -6.62 10.58
N ILE A 118 9.51 -6.82 9.47
CA ILE A 118 10.75 -7.58 9.43
C ILE A 118 11.86 -6.89 10.23
N MET A 119 11.97 -5.57 10.12
CA MET A 119 12.94 -4.79 10.90
C MET A 119 12.67 -4.93 12.41
N SER A 120 11.41 -4.89 12.84
CA SER A 120 11.01 -5.06 14.23
C SER A 120 11.35 -6.46 14.75
N ILE A 121 11.04 -7.50 13.99
CA ILE A 121 11.34 -8.89 14.35
C ILE A 121 12.85 -9.13 14.43
N ALA A 122 13.60 -8.65 13.44
CA ALA A 122 15.05 -8.77 13.43
C ALA A 122 15.68 -8.07 14.64
N ALA A 123 15.22 -6.86 14.97
CA ALA A 123 15.68 -6.12 16.14
C ALA A 123 15.35 -6.84 17.46
N GLY A 124 14.13 -7.36 17.62
CA GLY A 124 13.69 -8.08 18.81
C GLY A 124 14.38 -9.44 19.01
N SER A 125 14.88 -10.05 17.93
CA SER A 125 15.55 -11.36 17.96
C SER A 125 17.08 -11.26 17.83
N GLY A 126 17.66 -10.06 17.80
CA GLY A 126 19.10 -9.85 17.63
C GLY A 126 19.64 -10.21 16.25
N MET A 127 18.75 -10.42 15.26
CA MET A 127 19.12 -10.73 13.88
C MET A 127 19.44 -9.45 13.08
N GLN A 128 20.25 -9.60 12.03
CA GLN A 128 20.57 -8.48 11.15
C GLN A 128 19.46 -8.27 10.12
N SER A 129 18.75 -7.13 10.18
CA SER A 129 17.67 -6.81 9.25
C SER A 129 18.14 -6.76 7.79
N SER A 130 19.37 -6.32 7.53
CA SER A 130 19.97 -6.28 6.19
C SER A 130 19.93 -7.64 5.46
N ARG A 131 19.99 -8.75 6.19
CA ARG A 131 19.92 -10.08 5.58
C ARG A 131 18.55 -10.41 4.98
N PHE A 132 17.49 -9.79 5.47
CA PHE A 132 16.12 -10.12 5.08
C PHE A 132 15.49 -9.10 4.11
N LEU A 133 15.95 -7.84 4.12
CA LEU A 133 15.28 -6.77 3.38
C LEU A 133 15.43 -6.88 1.86
N MET A 134 16.59 -7.30 1.33
CA MET A 134 16.75 -7.53 -0.11
C MET A 134 15.97 -8.76 -0.57
N PRO A 135 16.03 -9.92 0.11
CA PRO A 135 15.15 -11.05 -0.16
C PRO A 135 13.65 -10.70 -0.09
N LEU A 136 13.25 -9.83 0.84
CA LEU A 136 11.89 -9.29 0.91
C LEU A 136 11.47 -8.60 -0.39
N ALA A 137 12.31 -7.70 -0.92
CA ALA A 137 12.02 -6.98 -2.16
C ALA A 137 11.90 -7.95 -3.36
N PHE A 138 12.79 -8.92 -3.42
CA PHE A 138 12.77 -9.94 -4.47
C PHE A 138 11.57 -10.88 -4.34
N ALA A 139 11.20 -11.27 -3.11
CA ALA A 139 10.02 -12.09 -2.86
C ALA A 139 8.71 -11.42 -3.31
N GLY A 140 8.61 -10.09 -3.16
CA GLY A 140 7.49 -9.32 -3.70
C GLY A 140 7.36 -9.49 -5.22
N SER A 141 8.46 -9.38 -5.95
CA SER A 141 8.48 -9.57 -7.40
C SER A 141 8.24 -11.02 -7.83
N LEU A 142 8.83 -12.00 -7.10
CA LEU A 142 8.59 -13.43 -7.34
C LEU A 142 7.11 -13.80 -7.09
N GLY A 143 6.49 -13.19 -6.06
CA GLY A 143 5.07 -13.37 -5.74
C GLY A 143 4.14 -12.88 -6.85
N GLY A 144 4.53 -11.82 -7.56
CA GLY A 144 3.80 -11.33 -8.72
C GLY A 144 3.64 -12.36 -9.85
N MET A 145 4.44 -13.44 -9.84
CA MET A 145 4.34 -14.55 -10.79
C MET A 145 3.37 -15.67 -10.35
N LEU A 146 2.62 -15.53 -9.26
CA LEU A 146 1.66 -16.53 -8.82
C LEU A 146 0.28 -16.39 -9.46
N THR A 147 -0.09 -15.18 -9.87
CA THR A 147 -1.42 -14.89 -10.41
C THR A 147 -1.32 -13.97 -11.65
N LEU A 148 -2.36 -13.97 -12.46
CA LEU A 148 -2.48 -13.07 -13.60
C LEU A 148 -2.38 -11.59 -13.19
N ILE A 149 -2.90 -11.24 -12.01
CA ILE A 149 -2.99 -9.87 -11.51
C ILE A 149 -1.81 -9.40 -10.66
N GLY A 150 -0.85 -10.29 -10.37
CA GLY A 150 0.25 -10.01 -9.43
C GLY A 150 1.21 -8.92 -9.91
N THR A 151 1.37 -8.76 -11.23
CA THR A 151 2.24 -7.73 -11.83
C THR A 151 1.72 -7.30 -13.20
N PRO A 152 1.85 -6.01 -13.58
CA PRO A 152 1.39 -5.51 -14.88
C PRO A 152 1.90 -6.27 -16.12
N PRO A 153 3.15 -6.73 -16.21
CA PRO A 153 3.62 -7.55 -17.33
C PRO A 153 2.78 -8.78 -17.64
N ASN A 154 2.19 -9.42 -16.62
CA ASN A 154 1.33 -10.59 -16.80
C ASN A 154 0.07 -10.26 -17.63
N LEU A 155 -0.52 -9.10 -17.34
CA LEU A 155 -1.70 -8.61 -18.06
C LEU A 155 -1.35 -8.19 -19.49
N VAL A 156 -0.15 -7.63 -19.68
CA VAL A 156 0.33 -7.25 -21.03
C VAL A 156 0.46 -8.46 -21.93
N ILE A 157 1.03 -9.57 -21.46
CA ILE A 157 1.16 -10.77 -22.30
C ILE A 157 -0.19 -11.44 -22.56
N ASP A 158 -1.14 -11.34 -21.63
CA ASP A 158 -2.50 -11.85 -21.82
C ASP A 158 -3.24 -11.08 -22.93
N GLU A 159 -3.07 -9.76 -22.98
CA GLU A 159 -3.61 -8.92 -24.05
C GLU A 159 -3.00 -9.28 -25.40
N VAL A 160 -1.68 -9.36 -25.47
CA VAL A 160 -0.98 -9.72 -26.73
C VAL A 160 -1.38 -11.11 -27.23
N LEU A 161 -1.62 -12.09 -26.33
CA LEU A 161 -2.18 -13.38 -26.69
C LEU A 161 -3.58 -13.24 -27.29
N THR A 162 -4.44 -12.47 -26.64
CA THR A 162 -5.83 -12.28 -27.04
C THR A 162 -5.92 -11.54 -28.39
N GLU A 163 -5.14 -10.49 -28.58
CA GLU A 163 -5.03 -9.76 -29.87
C GLU A 163 -4.47 -10.66 -30.96
N GLY A 164 -3.52 -11.54 -30.65
CA GLY A 164 -2.96 -12.53 -31.57
C GLY A 164 -3.91 -13.69 -31.90
N GLY A 165 -5.15 -13.70 -31.37
CA GLY A 165 -6.15 -14.75 -31.63
C GLY A 165 -5.96 -16.04 -30.83
N TYR A 166 -5.13 -16.01 -29.79
CA TYR A 166 -4.92 -17.13 -28.86
C TYR A 166 -5.88 -17.05 -27.67
N GLN A 167 -6.03 -18.16 -26.95
CA GLN A 167 -6.87 -18.17 -25.74
C GLN A 167 -6.23 -17.33 -24.63
N PRO A 168 -7.03 -16.50 -23.92
CA PRO A 168 -6.55 -15.73 -22.79
C PRO A 168 -6.09 -16.63 -21.65
N LEU A 169 -5.22 -16.10 -20.79
CA LEU A 169 -4.69 -16.80 -19.64
C LEU A 169 -5.73 -16.86 -18.52
N ALA A 170 -5.87 -18.01 -17.90
CA ALA A 170 -6.65 -18.13 -16.66
C ALA A 170 -5.95 -17.44 -15.48
N PHE A 171 -6.72 -17.10 -14.44
CA PHE A 171 -6.21 -16.40 -13.26
C PHE A 171 -4.97 -17.06 -12.64
N PHE A 172 -4.94 -18.40 -12.57
CA PHE A 172 -3.84 -19.19 -12.02
C PHE A 172 -2.89 -19.79 -13.05
N SER A 173 -2.92 -19.38 -14.32
CA SER A 173 -1.98 -19.86 -15.33
C SER A 173 -0.51 -19.60 -14.95
N PHE A 174 -0.25 -18.56 -14.17
CA PHE A 174 1.07 -18.23 -13.66
C PHE A 174 1.50 -19.06 -12.45
N PHE A 175 0.59 -19.74 -11.74
CA PHE A 175 0.85 -20.44 -10.49
C PHE A 175 1.98 -21.47 -10.56
N PRO A 176 2.04 -22.37 -11.57
CA PRO A 176 3.15 -23.33 -11.70
C PRO A 176 4.49 -22.63 -11.87
N VAL A 177 4.54 -21.58 -12.69
CA VAL A 177 5.75 -20.76 -12.92
C VAL A 177 6.15 -20.06 -11.63
N GLY A 178 5.20 -19.43 -10.94
CA GLY A 178 5.42 -18.71 -9.69
C GLY A 178 6.01 -19.59 -8.59
N ILE A 179 5.47 -20.79 -8.39
CA ILE A 179 6.02 -21.73 -7.38
C ILE A 179 7.47 -22.09 -7.69
N ILE A 180 7.79 -22.37 -8.94
CA ILE A 180 9.15 -22.76 -9.34
C ILE A 180 10.13 -21.60 -9.11
N VAL A 181 9.80 -20.39 -9.54
CA VAL A 181 10.70 -19.24 -9.36
C VAL A 181 10.84 -18.84 -7.88
N ILE A 182 9.80 -19.01 -7.05
CA ILE A 182 9.89 -18.81 -5.60
C ILE A 182 10.81 -19.87 -4.98
N ALA A 183 10.68 -21.13 -5.35
CA ALA A 183 11.56 -22.20 -4.88
C ALA A 183 13.02 -21.92 -5.23
N ILE A 184 13.30 -21.54 -6.50
CA ILE A 184 14.64 -21.12 -6.92
C ILE A 184 15.11 -19.91 -6.08
N GLY A 185 14.23 -18.91 -5.90
CA GLY A 185 14.53 -17.74 -5.10
C GLY A 185 14.94 -18.09 -3.66
N ILE A 186 14.22 -18.98 -3.00
CA ILE A 186 14.54 -19.44 -1.65
C ILE A 186 15.89 -20.17 -1.62
N ILE A 187 16.10 -21.13 -2.53
CA ILE A 187 17.32 -21.94 -2.59
C ILE A 187 18.56 -21.06 -2.85
N VAL A 188 18.46 -20.10 -3.75
CA VAL A 188 19.58 -19.24 -4.16
C VAL A 188 19.81 -18.11 -3.17
N LEU A 189 18.74 -17.41 -2.73
CA LEU A 189 18.90 -16.25 -1.86
C LEU A 189 19.28 -16.61 -0.42
N MET A 190 18.91 -17.78 0.09
CA MET A 190 19.22 -18.18 1.45
C MET A 190 20.74 -18.19 1.70
N PRO A 191 21.59 -18.87 0.89
CA PRO A 191 23.05 -18.81 1.05
C PRO A 191 23.62 -17.44 0.67
N LEU A 192 23.18 -16.83 -0.45
CA LEU A 192 23.72 -15.55 -0.91
C LEU A 192 23.47 -14.42 0.11
N SER A 193 22.30 -14.38 0.72
CA SER A 193 21.99 -13.39 1.76
C SER A 193 22.89 -13.55 2.99
N LYS A 194 23.19 -14.78 3.38
CA LYS A 194 24.09 -15.07 4.51
C LYS A 194 25.52 -14.63 4.22
N ILE A 195 26.00 -14.86 2.99
CA ILE A 195 27.39 -14.57 2.60
C ILE A 195 27.59 -13.05 2.36
N PHE A 196 26.69 -12.41 1.62
CA PHE A 196 26.92 -11.05 1.12
C PHE A 196 26.17 -9.95 1.88
N LEU A 197 25.05 -10.27 2.57
CA LEU A 197 24.19 -9.26 3.19
C LEU A 197 24.29 -9.19 4.71
N SER A 198 25.08 -10.08 5.35
CA SER A 198 25.33 -10.05 6.80
C SER A 198 26.31 -8.93 7.17
N LYS A 199 25.90 -7.67 7.02
CA LYS A 199 26.69 -6.50 7.40
C LYS A 199 26.20 -5.92 8.72
N LYS A 200 27.08 -5.77 9.74
CA LYS A 200 26.75 -5.02 10.96
C LYS A 200 26.37 -3.60 10.57
N GLN A 201 25.14 -3.21 10.78
CA GLN A 201 24.72 -1.81 10.66
C GLN A 201 25.44 -0.98 11.73
N SER A 202 26.49 -0.30 11.33
CA SER A 202 27.05 0.83 12.07
C SER A 202 26.26 2.08 11.66
N GLY A 203 25.01 2.17 12.07
CA GLY A 203 24.12 3.24 11.66
C GLY A 203 23.48 3.95 12.83
N LYS A 204 23.88 5.23 13.08
CA LYS A 204 23.09 6.16 13.86
C LYS A 204 21.65 6.11 13.40
N LYS A 205 20.71 5.74 14.30
CA LYS A 205 19.27 5.91 14.09
C LYS A 205 19.02 7.37 13.69
N LYS A 206 18.80 7.64 12.40
CA LYS A 206 18.16 8.90 12.00
C LYS A 206 16.79 8.83 12.62
N LYS A 207 16.48 9.76 13.54
CA LYS A 207 15.14 9.97 14.05
C LYS A 207 14.23 10.25 12.83
N GLN A 208 13.46 9.25 12.40
CA GLN A 208 12.24 9.49 11.64
C GLN A 208 11.31 10.26 12.56
N GLY A 209 10.43 11.08 12.01
CA GLY A 209 9.44 11.82 12.79
C GLY A 209 8.71 10.92 13.80
N LYS A 210 8.24 11.48 14.90
CA LYS A 210 7.56 10.76 15.97
C LYS A 210 6.35 10.01 15.41
N SER A 211 6.15 8.77 15.83
CA SER A 211 4.91 8.03 15.56
C SER A 211 3.78 8.53 16.47
N LEU A 212 2.53 8.21 16.13
CA LEU A 212 1.38 8.51 17.02
C LEU A 212 1.54 7.84 18.40
N ASP A 213 2.05 6.61 18.42
CA ASP A 213 2.35 5.90 19.67
C ASP A 213 3.43 6.65 20.48
N ASP A 214 4.49 7.17 19.83
CA ASP A 214 5.55 7.94 20.51
C ASP A 214 4.99 9.24 21.14
N LEU A 215 4.01 9.90 20.51
CA LEU A 215 3.35 11.08 21.05
C LEU A 215 2.50 10.72 22.28
N VAL A 216 1.77 9.61 22.24
CA VAL A 216 0.98 9.11 23.37
C VAL A 216 1.88 8.84 24.58
N ASP A 217 3.04 8.19 24.34
CA ASP A 217 3.99 7.85 25.40
C ASP A 217 4.74 9.10 25.93
N GLU A 218 5.17 10.00 25.04
CA GLU A 218 5.93 11.20 25.42
C GLU A 218 5.11 12.16 26.30
N TYR A 219 3.81 12.32 25.98
CA TYR A 219 2.90 13.16 26.76
C TYR A 219 2.20 12.40 27.90
N GLN A 220 2.56 11.13 28.13
CA GLN A 220 1.96 10.27 29.17
C GLN A 220 0.42 10.33 29.14
N LEU A 221 -0.15 10.33 27.93
CA LEU A 221 -1.61 10.53 27.76
C LEU A 221 -2.43 9.46 28.44
N LEU A 222 -1.90 8.23 28.58
CA LEU A 222 -2.63 7.11 29.20
C LEU A 222 -2.83 7.30 30.70
N ASP A 223 -2.08 8.16 31.35
CA ASP A 223 -2.22 8.45 32.79
C ASP A 223 -3.47 9.33 33.06
N ASN A 224 -3.79 10.24 32.13
CA ASN A 224 -4.86 11.22 32.28
C ASN A 224 -6.04 11.02 31.31
N LEU A 225 -5.95 10.07 30.38
CA LEU A 225 -6.99 9.74 29.41
C LEU A 225 -7.48 8.32 29.62
N HIS A 226 -8.71 8.17 30.05
CA HIS A 226 -9.33 6.86 30.29
C HIS A 226 -10.58 6.63 29.44
N ARG A 227 -10.87 5.36 29.20
CA ARG A 227 -12.03 4.92 28.41
C ARG A 227 -13.08 4.31 29.29
N TYR A 228 -14.32 4.75 29.11
CA TYR A 228 -15.48 4.23 29.82
C TYR A 228 -16.56 3.84 28.81
N ILE A 229 -17.13 2.65 28.99
CA ILE A 229 -18.28 2.20 28.20
C ILE A 229 -19.58 2.51 28.93
N VAL A 230 -20.59 2.92 28.18
CA VAL A 230 -21.96 3.13 28.67
C VAL A 230 -22.73 1.79 28.60
N PRO A 231 -22.90 1.05 29.71
CA PRO A 231 -23.57 -0.23 29.68
C PRO A 231 -25.10 -0.07 29.51
N SER A 232 -25.76 -1.10 28.96
CA SER A 232 -27.22 -1.09 28.79
C SER A 232 -27.98 -1.13 30.12
N ARG A 233 -27.41 -1.74 31.17
CA ARG A 233 -27.93 -1.72 32.54
C ARG A 233 -26.92 -1.09 33.47
N ARG A 234 -27.34 -0.13 34.29
CA ARG A 234 -26.50 0.65 35.19
C ARG A 234 -27.06 0.65 36.62
N PRO A 235 -27.19 -0.53 37.25
CA PRO A 235 -27.78 -0.63 38.58
C PRO A 235 -26.96 0.12 39.66
N SER A 236 -25.69 0.42 39.39
CA SER A 236 -24.78 1.13 40.29
C SER A 236 -24.76 2.63 40.09
N ALA A 237 -25.57 3.19 39.18
CA ALA A 237 -25.64 4.64 39.01
C ALA A 237 -26.27 5.30 40.25
N ALA A 238 -25.73 6.47 40.63
CA ALA A 238 -26.23 7.24 41.80
C ALA A 238 -27.66 7.68 41.60
N ILE A 239 -28.35 7.97 42.71
CA ILE A 239 -29.70 8.54 42.75
C ILE A 239 -29.53 10.07 42.88
N ASP A 240 -30.30 10.83 42.10
CA ASP A 240 -30.29 12.28 42.11
C ASP A 240 -31.13 12.86 43.29
N GLU A 241 -31.17 14.19 43.44
CA GLU A 241 -31.93 14.89 44.49
C GLU A 241 -33.44 14.65 44.41
N ASN A 242 -33.94 14.17 43.26
CA ASN A 242 -35.37 13.83 43.02
C ASN A 242 -35.70 12.36 43.28
N GLY A 243 -34.73 11.54 43.69
CA GLY A 243 -34.88 10.14 43.93
C GLY A 243 -34.86 9.27 42.67
N GLU A 244 -34.47 9.83 41.50
CA GLU A 244 -34.32 9.13 40.25
C GLU A 244 -32.86 8.72 40.01
N GLN A 245 -32.65 7.57 39.31
CA GLN A 245 -31.33 7.13 38.96
C GLN A 245 -30.69 8.08 37.94
N MET A 246 -29.46 8.54 38.19
CA MET A 246 -28.74 9.41 37.26
C MET A 246 -28.52 8.73 35.93
N ASP A 247 -29.09 9.29 34.88
CA ASP A 247 -28.96 8.75 33.52
C ASP A 247 -28.20 9.69 32.60
N ILE A 248 -27.28 9.14 31.81
CA ILE A 248 -26.46 9.84 30.82
C ILE A 248 -26.98 9.60 29.40
N VAL A 249 -27.76 8.52 29.17
CA VAL A 249 -28.22 8.11 27.85
C VAL A 249 -29.29 9.07 27.33
N GLY A 250 -29.18 9.43 26.07
CA GLY A 250 -30.10 10.36 25.40
C GLY A 250 -29.92 11.81 25.77
N LYS A 251 -29.03 12.15 26.73
CA LYS A 251 -28.76 13.54 27.13
C LYS A 251 -27.63 14.14 26.31
N ASN A 252 -27.70 15.45 26.05
CA ASN A 252 -26.63 16.21 25.43
C ASN A 252 -25.53 16.52 26.42
N LEU A 253 -24.29 16.61 25.97
CA LEU A 253 -23.16 16.98 26.83
C LEU A 253 -23.31 18.36 27.46
N LYS A 254 -24.01 19.28 26.78
CA LYS A 254 -24.32 20.61 27.32
C LYS A 254 -25.18 20.54 28.60
N ASP A 255 -26.24 19.69 28.54
CA ASP A 255 -27.21 19.56 29.64
C ASP A 255 -26.59 18.88 30.87
N LEU A 256 -25.67 17.94 30.63
CA LEU A 256 -24.96 17.22 31.67
C LEU A 256 -23.95 18.12 32.45
N SER A 257 -23.46 19.20 31.82
CA SER A 257 -22.50 20.15 32.41
C SER A 257 -21.31 19.46 33.12
N ILE A 258 -20.81 18.34 32.56
CA ILE A 258 -19.87 17.39 33.17
C ILE A 258 -18.62 18.10 33.66
N GLN A 259 -18.08 18.99 32.83
CA GLN A 259 -16.87 19.74 33.18
C GLN A 259 -17.06 20.63 34.41
N LYS A 260 -18.20 21.30 34.52
CA LYS A 260 -18.51 22.16 35.65
C LYS A 260 -18.75 21.39 36.95
N LYS A 261 -19.39 20.19 36.83
CA LYS A 261 -19.75 19.36 38.01
C LYS A 261 -18.58 18.50 38.49
N TYR A 262 -17.81 17.93 37.58
CA TYR A 262 -16.80 16.91 37.91
C TYR A 262 -15.37 17.33 37.57
N GLY A 263 -15.17 18.40 36.81
CA GLY A 263 -13.83 18.85 36.39
C GLY A 263 -13.17 17.91 35.36
N VAL A 264 -13.96 17.06 34.68
CA VAL A 264 -13.48 16.14 33.63
C VAL A 264 -14.06 16.54 32.28
N SER A 265 -13.37 16.20 31.21
CA SER A 265 -13.81 16.53 29.85
C SER A 265 -13.93 15.27 29.00
N ILE A 266 -15.07 15.09 28.33
CA ILE A 266 -15.21 14.08 27.28
C ILE A 266 -14.66 14.69 25.99
N ILE A 267 -13.65 14.04 25.41
CA ILE A 267 -12.98 14.53 24.20
C ILE A 267 -13.46 13.80 22.94
N GLU A 268 -13.83 12.51 23.08
CA GLU A 268 -14.27 11.66 21.98
C GLU A 268 -15.41 10.76 22.44
N ILE A 269 -16.39 10.55 21.57
CA ILE A 269 -17.46 9.57 21.72
C ILE A 269 -17.30 8.58 20.56
N ARG A 270 -17.06 7.31 20.88
CA ARG A 270 -16.92 6.24 19.91
C ARG A 270 -18.11 5.30 19.98
N ASN A 271 -18.75 5.07 18.85
CA ASN A 271 -19.79 4.09 18.71
C ASN A 271 -19.28 2.89 17.92
N GLU A 272 -19.39 1.69 18.48
CA GLU A 272 -19.03 0.44 17.81
C GLU A 272 -20.28 -0.39 17.56
N LYS A 273 -20.75 -0.46 16.32
CA LYS A 273 -21.85 -1.34 15.91
C LYS A 273 -21.27 -2.64 15.37
N LYS A 274 -21.63 -3.76 15.98
CA LYS A 274 -21.34 -5.10 15.45
C LYS A 274 -22.49 -5.54 14.56
N SER A 275 -22.19 -6.03 13.35
CA SER A 275 -23.17 -6.69 12.50
C SER A 275 -23.75 -7.91 13.22
N ARG A 276 -25.01 -8.32 12.87
CA ARG A 276 -25.67 -9.52 13.40
C ARG A 276 -24.82 -10.79 13.32
N LEU A 277 -23.94 -10.92 12.34
CA LEU A 277 -23.02 -12.04 12.17
C LEU A 277 -21.69 -11.89 12.93
N GLY A 278 -21.45 -10.78 13.64
CA GLY A 278 -20.22 -10.54 14.41
C GLY A 278 -18.93 -10.35 13.59
N LEU A 279 -19.00 -10.49 12.26
CA LEU A 279 -17.84 -10.45 11.36
C LEU A 279 -17.46 -9.03 10.93
N VAL A 280 -18.41 -8.10 10.97
CA VAL A 280 -18.20 -6.71 10.57
C VAL A 280 -18.42 -5.81 11.78
N LYS A 281 -17.41 -5.02 12.12
CA LYS A 281 -17.52 -3.89 13.05
C LYS A 281 -17.62 -2.61 12.22
N ASP A 282 -18.52 -1.74 12.61
CA ASP A 282 -18.54 -0.36 12.13
C ASP A 282 -18.17 0.54 13.32
N VAL A 283 -17.12 1.32 13.16
CA VAL A 283 -16.58 2.18 14.22
C VAL A 283 -16.76 3.62 13.77
N SER A 284 -17.53 4.38 14.54
CA SER A 284 -17.68 5.83 14.32
C SER A 284 -16.96 6.55 15.45
N GLN A 285 -15.94 7.34 15.12
CA GLN A 285 -15.21 8.20 16.02
C GLN A 285 -15.68 9.64 15.82
N ASN A 286 -16.25 10.23 16.87
CA ASN A 286 -16.71 11.61 16.81
C ASN A 286 -16.08 12.43 17.94
N MET A 287 -15.58 13.62 17.59
CA MET A 287 -15.25 14.60 18.64
C MET A 287 -16.50 14.93 19.45
N ALA A 288 -16.38 14.85 20.76
CA ALA A 288 -17.49 15.17 21.63
C ALA A 288 -17.82 16.67 21.49
N LYS A 289 -18.97 17.04 20.95
CA LYS A 289 -19.50 18.42 20.84
C LYS A 289 -20.53 18.66 21.94
N SER A 290 -20.80 19.92 22.29
CA SER A 290 -21.83 20.26 23.26
C SER A 290 -23.22 19.71 22.89
N SER A 291 -23.48 19.55 21.60
CA SER A 291 -24.70 18.97 21.04
C SER A 291 -24.66 17.43 20.90
N SER A 292 -23.54 16.79 21.21
CA SER A 292 -23.43 15.33 21.12
C SER A 292 -24.29 14.67 22.17
N THR A 293 -25.10 13.69 21.74
CA THR A 293 -25.90 12.82 22.60
C THR A 293 -25.16 11.53 22.88
N ILE A 294 -25.22 11.05 24.10
CA ILE A 294 -24.60 9.78 24.50
C ILE A 294 -25.61 8.65 24.36
N GLN A 295 -25.20 7.55 23.76
CA GLN A 295 -26.01 6.37 23.55
C GLN A 295 -25.50 5.16 24.33
N VAL A 296 -26.35 4.15 24.48
CA VAL A 296 -25.94 2.86 25.06
C VAL A 296 -24.85 2.22 24.20
N HIS A 297 -23.85 1.64 24.82
CA HIS A 297 -22.65 1.04 24.24
C HIS A 297 -21.65 2.05 23.63
N ASP A 298 -21.88 3.37 23.79
CA ASP A 298 -20.85 4.32 23.45
C ASP A 298 -19.64 4.15 24.36
N THR A 299 -18.45 4.28 23.77
CA THR A 299 -17.19 4.39 24.50
C THR A 299 -16.81 5.87 24.61
N LEU A 300 -16.74 6.36 25.83
CA LEU A 300 -16.39 7.73 26.14
C LEU A 300 -14.90 7.82 26.46
N TYR A 301 -14.17 8.67 25.76
CA TYR A 301 -12.79 9.02 26.05
C TYR A 301 -12.79 10.27 26.91
N ILE A 302 -12.35 10.12 28.16
CA ILE A 302 -12.45 11.13 29.20
C ILE A 302 -11.06 11.52 29.66
N ILE A 303 -10.78 12.82 29.70
CA ILE A 303 -9.54 13.40 30.22
C ILE A 303 -9.81 14.13 31.53
N GLY A 304 -8.93 13.97 32.50
CA GLY A 304 -8.99 14.59 33.79
C GLY A 304 -8.26 13.81 34.86
N GLU A 305 -8.34 14.31 36.09
CA GLU A 305 -7.76 13.66 37.26
C GLU A 305 -8.47 12.33 37.59
N GLU A 306 -7.74 11.29 37.89
CA GLU A 306 -8.28 9.92 38.03
C GLU A 306 -9.41 9.82 39.06
N GLU A 307 -9.29 10.46 40.20
CA GLU A 307 -10.32 10.46 41.25
C GLU A 307 -11.63 11.11 40.79
N LYS A 308 -11.52 12.22 40.04
CA LYS A 308 -12.68 12.90 39.46
C LYS A 308 -13.39 12.08 38.40
N MET A 309 -12.59 11.38 37.57
CA MET A 309 -13.14 10.47 36.56
C MET A 309 -13.82 9.23 37.19
N LYS A 310 -13.24 8.67 38.27
CA LYS A 310 -13.87 7.56 39.01
C LYS A 310 -15.21 7.97 39.60
N ARG A 311 -15.28 9.21 40.22
CA ARG A 311 -16.54 9.74 40.74
C ARG A 311 -17.58 9.91 39.65
N PHE A 312 -17.23 10.53 38.52
CA PHE A 312 -18.11 10.68 37.38
C PHE A 312 -18.62 9.33 36.88
N ALA A 313 -17.71 8.36 36.71
CA ALA A 313 -18.05 7.03 36.23
C ALA A 313 -18.98 6.28 37.21
N SER A 314 -18.77 6.42 38.52
CA SER A 314 -19.60 5.84 39.56
C SER A 314 -21.01 6.42 39.53
N ASP A 315 -21.14 7.75 39.49
CA ASP A 315 -22.42 8.44 39.53
C ASP A 315 -23.34 8.07 38.35
N TYR A 316 -22.76 7.83 37.17
CA TYR A 316 -23.51 7.42 35.97
C TYR A 316 -23.45 5.92 35.66
N GLY A 317 -22.86 5.11 36.53
CA GLY A 317 -22.76 3.66 36.36
C GLY A 317 -21.95 3.24 35.12
N LEU A 318 -20.93 4.00 34.76
CA LEU A 318 -20.04 3.70 33.62
C LEU A 318 -19.01 2.65 34.00
N ARG A 319 -18.59 1.82 33.05
CA ARG A 319 -17.58 0.79 33.28
C ARG A 319 -16.24 1.17 32.64
N LYS A 320 -15.18 1.28 33.44
CA LYS A 320 -13.81 1.49 32.94
C LYS A 320 -13.40 0.31 32.06
N MET A 321 -12.90 0.59 30.87
CA MET A 321 -12.29 -0.41 29.99
C MET A 321 -10.82 -0.60 30.38
N LYS A 322 -10.29 -1.81 30.20
CA LYS A 322 -8.84 -2.05 30.36
C LYS A 322 -8.08 -1.22 29.34
N ASP A 323 -6.92 -0.70 29.74
CA ASP A 323 -6.07 0.10 28.89
C ASP A 323 -5.60 -0.74 27.71
N VAL A 324 -6.01 -0.30 26.51
CA VAL A 324 -5.64 -0.86 25.23
C VAL A 324 -5.21 0.31 24.37
N LYS A 325 -4.32 0.08 23.40
CA LYS A 325 -3.88 1.08 22.41
C LYS A 325 -5.00 2.03 21.99
N ILE A 326 -4.67 3.32 21.89
CA ILE A 326 -5.58 4.30 21.30
C ILE A 326 -5.51 4.16 19.80
N ASP A 327 -6.66 3.93 19.16
CA ASP A 327 -6.77 3.84 17.71
C ASP A 327 -7.18 5.20 17.13
N PHE A 328 -6.53 5.62 16.07
CA PHE A 328 -6.68 6.96 15.46
C PHE A 328 -7.32 6.87 14.07
N TYR A 329 -8.52 6.30 13.96
CA TYR A 329 -9.19 6.12 12.65
C TYR A 329 -9.57 7.44 11.98
N ASP A 330 -10.56 8.14 12.54
CA ASP A 330 -11.08 9.40 11.99
C ASP A 330 -10.47 10.63 12.67
N LEU A 331 -10.05 10.48 13.93
CA LEU A 331 -9.39 11.48 14.74
C LEU A 331 -7.90 11.18 14.81
N GLY A 332 -7.07 12.19 14.62
CA GLY A 332 -5.62 12.10 14.72
C GLY A 332 -5.02 12.95 15.82
N LEU A 333 -3.70 12.82 16.01
CA LEU A 333 -2.88 13.65 16.86
C LEU A 333 -1.80 14.35 16.04
N THR A 334 -1.48 15.57 16.39
CA THR A 334 -0.31 16.29 15.86
C THR A 334 0.22 17.31 16.87
N GLU A 335 1.49 17.67 16.74
CA GLU A 335 2.09 18.75 17.52
C GLU A 335 2.05 20.05 16.72
N ILE A 336 1.61 21.15 17.36
CA ILE A 336 1.65 22.48 16.79
C ILE A 336 2.41 23.42 17.71
N VAL A 337 3.19 24.36 17.15
CA VAL A 337 3.96 25.35 17.90
C VAL A 337 3.27 26.71 17.79
N VAL A 338 3.07 27.39 18.92
CA VAL A 338 2.50 28.74 18.98
C VAL A 338 3.51 29.75 18.45
N MET A 339 3.15 30.46 17.37
CA MET A 339 4.02 31.45 16.74
C MET A 339 4.06 32.76 17.48
N PRO A 340 5.15 33.57 17.36
CA PRO A 340 5.22 34.93 17.92
C PRO A 340 4.11 35.86 17.41
N THR A 341 3.62 35.61 16.20
CA THR A 341 2.54 36.34 15.52
C THR A 341 1.14 35.85 15.90
N SER A 342 1.05 34.82 16.76
CA SER A 342 -0.21 34.19 17.11
C SER A 342 -1.14 35.11 17.91
N ASN A 343 -2.38 35.25 17.46
CA ASN A 343 -3.44 35.95 18.17
C ASN A 343 -3.89 35.24 19.46
N PHE A 344 -3.41 34.03 19.70
CA PHE A 344 -3.75 33.18 20.85
C PHE A 344 -2.69 33.25 21.95
N ALA A 345 -1.51 33.81 21.66
CA ALA A 345 -0.47 34.01 22.68
C ALA A 345 -0.96 34.89 23.82
N GLY A 346 -0.76 34.44 25.07
CA GLY A 346 -1.23 35.13 26.28
C GLY A 346 -2.66 34.79 26.71
N LEU A 347 -3.49 34.19 25.86
CA LEU A 347 -4.83 33.72 26.22
C LEU A 347 -4.78 32.39 26.98
N ARG A 348 -5.79 32.13 27.81
CA ARG A 348 -5.99 30.79 28.36
C ARG A 348 -6.53 29.86 27.27
N ILE A 349 -6.17 28.57 27.32
CA ILE A 349 -6.66 27.56 26.33
C ILE A 349 -8.20 27.56 26.27
N GLY A 350 -8.86 27.69 27.42
CA GLY A 350 -10.33 27.81 27.47
C GLY A 350 -10.89 29.06 26.78
N GLU A 351 -10.21 30.20 26.87
CA GLU A 351 -10.58 31.46 26.21
C GLU A 351 -10.30 31.44 24.71
N ALA A 352 -9.23 30.76 24.29
CA ALA A 352 -8.86 30.58 22.89
C ALA A 352 -9.91 29.82 22.07
N ASN A 353 -10.75 29.00 22.72
CA ASN A 353 -11.89 28.28 22.13
C ASN A 353 -11.49 27.46 20.87
N LEU A 354 -10.31 26.82 20.90
CA LEU A 354 -9.72 26.12 19.75
C LEU A 354 -10.63 25.01 19.20
N ARG A 355 -11.39 24.38 20.11
CA ARG A 355 -12.38 23.37 19.74
C ARG A 355 -13.49 23.92 18.84
N LYS A 356 -14.01 25.10 19.13
CA LYS A 356 -15.09 25.72 18.34
C LYS A 356 -14.57 26.36 17.07
N ARG A 357 -13.36 26.94 17.08
CA ARG A 357 -12.78 27.66 15.94
C ARG A 357 -12.15 26.71 14.91
N PHE A 358 -11.41 25.72 15.36
CA PHE A 358 -10.59 24.85 14.50
C PHE A 358 -10.99 23.38 14.57
N GLY A 359 -11.95 22.99 15.41
CA GLY A 359 -12.35 21.58 15.58
C GLY A 359 -11.25 20.73 16.19
N ILE A 360 -10.45 21.26 17.11
CA ILE A 360 -9.34 20.57 17.78
C ILE A 360 -9.45 20.62 19.30
N ASN A 361 -9.01 19.55 19.96
CA ASN A 361 -8.82 19.50 21.42
C ASN A 361 -7.33 19.62 21.72
N VAL A 362 -6.96 20.39 22.74
CA VAL A 362 -5.61 20.38 23.29
C VAL A 362 -5.53 19.29 24.35
N LEU A 363 -4.62 18.35 24.20
CA LEU A 363 -4.41 17.21 25.11
C LEU A 363 -3.20 17.39 26.02
N GLY A 364 -2.27 18.26 25.63
CA GLY A 364 -1.09 18.59 26.43
C GLY A 364 -0.37 19.82 25.89
N VAL A 365 0.43 20.43 26.73
CA VAL A 365 1.33 21.56 26.39
C VAL A 365 2.73 21.19 26.82
N LYS A 366 3.69 21.25 25.88
CA LYS A 366 5.10 21.14 26.20
C LYS A 366 5.74 22.52 26.18
N ARG A 367 6.32 22.90 27.29
CA ARG A 367 7.01 24.17 27.48
C ARG A 367 8.45 23.93 27.92
N GLY A 368 9.41 24.09 27.00
CA GLY A 368 10.77 23.60 27.21
C GLY A 368 10.79 22.09 27.39
N ASP A 369 11.23 21.63 28.57
CA ASP A 369 11.26 20.19 28.91
C ASP A 369 10.09 19.76 29.82
N GLU A 370 9.19 20.68 30.18
CA GLU A 370 8.04 20.39 31.02
C GLU A 370 6.78 20.06 30.19
N TYR A 371 6.06 19.01 30.64
CA TYR A 371 4.79 18.59 30.04
C TYR A 371 3.65 18.95 30.98
N ILE A 372 2.73 19.80 30.51
CA ILE A 372 1.53 20.22 31.24
C ILE A 372 0.36 19.43 30.62
N THR A 373 -0.19 18.52 31.38
CA THR A 373 -1.34 17.70 30.99
C THR A 373 -2.56 17.92 31.88
N ASP A 374 -2.35 18.54 33.06
CA ASP A 374 -3.39 18.82 34.03
C ASP A 374 -3.90 20.24 33.88
N ASN A 375 -5.19 20.45 34.21
CA ASN A 375 -5.87 21.75 34.23
C ASN A 375 -5.61 22.64 32.99
N LEU A 376 -5.54 21.99 31.81
CA LEU A 376 -5.17 22.61 30.53
C LEU A 376 -6.02 23.86 30.20
N ILE A 377 -7.29 23.86 30.60
CA ILE A 377 -8.22 24.96 30.31
C ILE A 377 -7.77 26.29 30.93
N ALA A 378 -7.17 26.22 32.12
CA ALA A 378 -6.64 27.40 32.84
C ALA A 378 -5.23 27.77 32.37
N ALA A 379 -4.52 26.89 31.68
CA ALA A 379 -3.17 27.14 31.21
C ALA A 379 -3.15 28.26 30.16
N LYS A 380 -2.22 29.24 30.34
CA LYS A 380 -1.97 30.31 29.37
C LYS A 380 -1.04 29.82 28.28
N LEU A 381 -1.35 30.17 27.04
CA LEU A 381 -0.51 29.90 25.86
C LEU A 381 0.63 30.90 25.79
N HIS A 382 1.85 30.42 25.66
CA HIS A 382 3.03 31.25 25.43
C HIS A 382 3.60 30.99 24.03
N VAL A 383 4.28 32.00 23.51
CA VAL A 383 5.05 31.86 22.27
C VAL A 383 6.08 30.75 22.43
N GLY A 384 6.16 29.85 21.48
CA GLY A 384 7.06 28.71 21.52
C GLY A 384 6.51 27.49 22.29
N ASP A 385 5.33 27.58 22.92
CA ASP A 385 4.67 26.38 23.47
C ASP A 385 4.33 25.42 22.36
N MET A 386 4.60 24.13 22.58
CA MET A 386 4.23 23.05 21.71
C MET A 386 2.96 22.40 22.26
N LEU A 387 1.89 22.43 21.47
CA LEU A 387 0.59 21.87 21.86
C LEU A 387 0.39 20.53 21.17
N LEU A 388 0.11 19.49 21.95
CA LEU A 388 -0.43 18.25 21.42
C LEU A 388 -1.93 18.41 21.21
N VAL A 389 -2.37 18.31 19.96
CA VAL A 389 -3.77 18.51 19.59
C VAL A 389 -4.36 17.28 18.94
N GLN A 390 -5.63 16.99 19.26
CA GLN A 390 -6.47 15.97 18.65
C GLN A 390 -7.56 16.63 17.81
N GLY A 391 -7.82 16.09 16.63
CA GLY A 391 -8.90 16.54 15.76
C GLY A 391 -9.13 15.60 14.59
N GLU A 392 -10.19 15.89 13.81
CA GLU A 392 -10.37 15.23 12.53
C GLU A 392 -9.16 15.53 11.63
N TRP A 393 -8.72 14.53 10.86
CA TRP A 393 -7.52 14.67 10.01
C TRP A 393 -7.59 15.86 9.06
N THR A 394 -8.79 16.16 8.54
CA THR A 394 -9.06 17.34 7.70
C THR A 394 -8.82 18.64 8.43
N ASN A 395 -9.28 18.75 9.70
CA ASN A 395 -9.08 19.93 10.52
C ASN A 395 -7.61 20.12 10.90
N LEU A 396 -6.91 19.02 11.21
CA LEU A 396 -5.47 19.05 11.49
C LEU A 396 -4.65 19.48 10.25
N ALA A 397 -5.06 19.05 9.06
CA ALA A 397 -4.45 19.49 7.80
C ALA A 397 -4.67 20.99 7.55
N HIS A 398 -5.87 21.50 7.83
CA HIS A 398 -6.17 22.92 7.71
C HIS A 398 -5.35 23.80 8.66
N LEU A 399 -4.95 23.29 9.84
CA LEU A 399 -4.06 24.06 10.72
C LEU A 399 -2.72 24.40 10.05
N ALA A 400 -2.23 23.54 9.15
CA ALA A 400 -0.98 23.78 8.43
C ALA A 400 -1.07 24.98 7.44
N THR A 401 -2.27 25.41 7.10
CA THR A 401 -2.48 26.58 6.23
C THR A 401 -2.46 27.91 7.01
N ASP A 402 -2.70 27.88 8.32
CA ASP A 402 -2.66 29.07 9.19
C ASP A 402 -1.26 29.29 9.80
N THR A 403 -0.33 29.68 8.94
CA THR A 403 1.08 29.90 9.32
C THR A 403 1.30 31.14 10.21
N SER A 404 0.28 31.97 10.40
CA SER A 404 0.35 33.16 11.28
C SER A 404 0.22 32.79 12.75
N ASN A 405 -0.56 31.77 13.07
CA ASN A 405 -0.84 31.36 14.43
C ASN A 405 0.00 30.16 14.90
N TRP A 406 0.24 29.19 14.00
CA TRP A 406 0.91 27.95 14.34
C TRP A 406 1.89 27.47 13.27
N VAL A 407 2.85 26.66 13.72
CA VAL A 407 3.60 25.74 12.85
C VAL A 407 3.23 24.32 13.22
N VAL A 408 2.71 23.54 12.27
CA VAL A 408 2.47 22.11 12.45
C VAL A 408 3.78 21.38 12.22
N ILE A 409 4.24 20.60 13.21
CA ILE A 409 5.56 19.93 13.15
C ILE A 409 5.51 18.75 12.21
N ASP A 410 4.41 17.99 12.20
CA ASP A 410 4.20 16.82 11.36
C ASP A 410 3.40 17.17 10.10
N GLN A 411 3.21 16.16 9.25
CA GLN A 411 2.35 16.25 8.08
C GLN A 411 1.09 15.43 8.32
N PRO A 412 0.01 16.02 8.88
CA PRO A 412 -1.20 15.29 9.29
C PRO A 412 -1.79 14.44 8.16
N GLU A 413 -1.80 14.95 6.92
CA GLU A 413 -2.29 14.21 5.75
C GLU A 413 -1.51 12.93 5.52
N LYS A 414 -0.17 13.00 5.55
CA LYS A 414 0.68 11.80 5.37
C LYS A 414 0.59 10.83 6.54
N THR A 415 0.32 11.34 7.73
CA THR A 415 0.11 10.50 8.92
C THR A 415 -1.25 9.83 8.85
N ALA A 416 -2.28 10.55 8.39
CA ALA A 416 -3.62 10.01 8.12
C ALA A 416 -3.56 8.84 7.11
N ASP A 417 -2.80 8.98 6.03
CA ASP A 417 -2.65 7.94 5.01
C ASP A 417 -2.00 6.64 5.56
N LYS A 418 -1.27 6.72 6.67
CA LYS A 418 -0.63 5.57 7.33
C LYS A 418 -1.53 4.84 8.33
N VAL A 419 -2.61 5.45 8.77
CA VAL A 419 -3.52 4.84 9.75
C VAL A 419 -4.41 3.81 9.04
N LEU A 420 -4.40 2.58 9.55
CA LEU A 420 -5.11 1.45 8.95
C LEU A 420 -6.53 1.33 9.49
N LEU A 421 -7.46 0.97 8.62
CA LEU A 421 -8.86 0.66 8.95
C LEU A 421 -8.99 -0.84 9.25
N ASP A 422 -8.30 -1.33 10.26
CA ASP A 422 -8.16 -2.77 10.54
C ASP A 422 -9.48 -3.47 10.85
N TYR A 423 -10.45 -2.76 11.37
CA TYR A 423 -11.81 -3.28 11.59
C TYR A 423 -12.54 -3.61 10.26
N LYS A 424 -12.11 -3.07 9.11
CA LYS A 424 -12.61 -3.39 7.76
C LYS A 424 -11.83 -4.51 7.07
N ALA A 425 -10.75 -5.02 7.65
CA ALA A 425 -9.95 -6.09 7.05
C ALA A 425 -10.75 -7.35 6.67
N PRO A 426 -11.72 -7.85 7.49
CA PRO A 426 -12.55 -8.99 7.09
C PRO A 426 -13.43 -8.71 5.86
N VAL A 427 -13.89 -7.46 5.72
CA VAL A 427 -14.71 -7.02 4.57
C VAL A 427 -13.88 -6.99 3.31
N ALA A 428 -12.67 -6.40 3.37
CA ALA A 428 -11.74 -6.38 2.25
C ALA A 428 -11.34 -7.80 1.82
N ALA A 429 -11.10 -8.70 2.79
CA ALA A 429 -10.82 -10.10 2.50
C ALA A 429 -11.99 -10.80 1.80
N ALA A 430 -13.23 -10.59 2.26
CA ALA A 430 -14.42 -11.17 1.64
C ALA A 430 -14.63 -10.67 0.21
N ILE A 431 -14.44 -9.37 -0.05
CA ILE A 431 -14.55 -8.78 -1.40
C ILE A 431 -13.46 -9.34 -2.31
N MET A 432 -12.21 -9.44 -1.84
CA MET A 432 -11.11 -10.04 -2.61
C MET A 432 -11.41 -11.50 -2.96
N LEU A 433 -11.87 -12.31 -2.00
CA LEU A 433 -12.22 -13.70 -2.24
C LEU A 433 -13.39 -13.83 -3.22
N LEU A 434 -14.39 -12.94 -3.13
CA LEU A 434 -15.49 -12.87 -4.08
C LEU A 434 -14.99 -12.56 -5.50
N MET A 435 -14.09 -11.58 -5.64
CA MET A 435 -13.48 -11.24 -6.92
C MET A 435 -12.74 -12.44 -7.52
N ILE A 436 -11.90 -13.11 -6.73
CA ILE A 436 -11.17 -14.29 -7.17
C ILE A 436 -12.15 -15.40 -7.57
N ALA A 437 -13.21 -15.63 -6.79
CA ALA A 437 -14.23 -16.61 -7.12
C ALA A 437 -14.93 -16.31 -8.45
N MET A 438 -15.28 -15.04 -8.70
CA MET A 438 -15.87 -14.62 -9.98
C MET A 438 -14.91 -14.78 -11.16
N MET A 439 -13.59 -14.72 -10.94
CA MET A 439 -12.59 -14.88 -12.00
C MET A 439 -12.17 -16.35 -12.24
N VAL A 440 -12.33 -17.21 -11.24
CA VAL A 440 -11.85 -18.60 -11.28
C VAL A 440 -12.95 -19.58 -11.67
N PHE A 441 -14.18 -19.33 -11.25
CA PHE A 441 -15.28 -20.27 -11.47
C PHE A 441 -16.09 -19.94 -12.72
N ASP A 442 -15.93 -20.74 -13.78
CA ASP A 442 -16.59 -20.58 -15.09
C ASP A 442 -18.12 -20.63 -15.02
N PHE A 443 -18.70 -21.22 -13.94
CA PHE A 443 -20.17 -21.23 -13.76
C PHE A 443 -20.74 -19.85 -13.39
N ILE A 444 -19.90 -18.87 -13.03
CA ILE A 444 -20.29 -17.48 -12.80
C ILE A 444 -20.08 -16.74 -14.13
N PRO A 445 -21.15 -16.35 -14.86
CA PRO A 445 -21.01 -15.76 -16.19
C PRO A 445 -20.62 -14.27 -16.10
N VAL A 446 -19.45 -13.98 -15.52
CA VAL A 446 -18.95 -12.62 -15.32
C VAL A 446 -17.55 -12.51 -15.94
N ALA A 447 -17.39 -11.60 -16.90
CA ALA A 447 -16.07 -11.35 -17.46
C ALA A 447 -15.09 -10.85 -16.39
N PRO A 448 -13.80 -11.20 -16.45
CA PRO A 448 -12.79 -10.81 -15.46
C PRO A 448 -12.76 -9.29 -15.20
N VAL A 449 -12.86 -8.47 -16.24
CA VAL A 449 -12.92 -7.01 -16.10
C VAL A 449 -14.11 -6.54 -15.26
N THR A 450 -15.28 -7.16 -15.47
CA THR A 450 -16.51 -6.84 -14.72
C THR A 450 -16.38 -7.26 -13.26
N ALA A 451 -15.81 -8.44 -12.98
CA ALA A 451 -15.55 -8.91 -11.62
C ALA A 451 -14.67 -7.93 -10.84
N VAL A 452 -13.62 -7.41 -11.47
CA VAL A 452 -12.70 -6.46 -10.86
C VAL A 452 -13.36 -5.09 -10.64
N ILE A 453 -14.17 -4.60 -11.59
CA ILE A 453 -14.93 -3.34 -11.43
C ILE A 453 -15.89 -3.46 -10.25
N ILE A 454 -16.67 -4.55 -10.18
CA ILE A 454 -17.61 -4.81 -9.07
C ILE A 454 -16.84 -4.82 -7.74
N ALA A 455 -15.74 -5.55 -7.66
CA ALA A 455 -14.93 -5.63 -6.45
C ALA A 455 -14.36 -4.26 -6.05
N GLY A 456 -13.82 -3.49 -7.00
CA GLY A 456 -13.33 -2.13 -6.77
C GLY A 456 -14.40 -1.21 -6.19
N LEU A 457 -15.59 -1.20 -6.80
CA LEU A 457 -16.73 -0.43 -6.30
C LEU A 457 -17.19 -0.90 -4.91
N LEU A 458 -17.26 -2.21 -4.69
CA LEU A 458 -17.63 -2.77 -3.39
C LEU A 458 -16.65 -2.35 -2.28
N THR A 459 -15.34 -2.27 -2.56
CA THR A 459 -14.37 -1.81 -1.56
C THR A 459 -14.58 -0.36 -1.16
N VAL A 460 -14.97 0.50 -2.12
CA VAL A 460 -15.27 1.91 -1.86
C VAL A 460 -16.57 2.05 -1.06
N PHE A 461 -17.67 1.41 -1.51
CA PHE A 461 -18.97 1.49 -0.84
C PHE A 461 -18.98 0.82 0.55
N ALA A 462 -18.19 -0.24 0.74
CA ALA A 462 -18.04 -0.89 2.05
C ALA A 462 -17.20 -0.07 3.04
N GLY A 463 -16.64 1.08 2.63
CA GLY A 463 -15.83 1.93 3.48
C GLY A 463 -14.46 1.31 3.82
N CYS A 464 -13.85 0.57 2.88
CA CYS A 464 -12.46 0.10 3.00
C CYS A 464 -11.45 1.23 2.79
N PHE A 465 -11.92 2.39 2.34
CA PHE A 465 -11.19 3.65 2.22
C PHE A 465 -11.85 4.73 3.07
N ARG A 466 -11.11 5.71 3.53
CA ARG A 466 -11.64 6.85 4.29
C ARG A 466 -12.52 7.75 3.43
N ASN A 467 -12.12 7.95 2.18
CA ASN A 467 -12.81 8.75 1.19
C ASN A 467 -12.48 8.22 -0.20
N VAL A 468 -13.19 8.72 -1.20
CA VAL A 468 -13.00 8.33 -2.60
C VAL A 468 -11.61 8.73 -3.11
N GLU A 469 -11.08 9.88 -2.68
CA GLU A 469 -9.76 10.36 -3.05
C GLU A 469 -8.65 9.39 -2.61
N ALA A 470 -8.80 8.76 -1.45
CA ALA A 470 -7.87 7.74 -0.98
C ALA A 470 -7.85 6.52 -1.93
N ALA A 471 -9.00 6.12 -2.49
CA ALA A 471 -9.06 5.06 -3.50
C ALA A 471 -8.37 5.49 -4.80
N TYR A 472 -8.61 6.70 -5.28
CA TYR A 472 -7.94 7.23 -6.49
C TYR A 472 -6.42 7.34 -6.33
N LYS A 473 -5.92 7.69 -5.14
CA LYS A 473 -4.47 7.74 -4.84
C LYS A 473 -3.79 6.37 -4.91
N THR A 474 -4.51 5.26 -4.81
CA THR A 474 -3.93 3.92 -4.95
C THR A 474 -3.64 3.53 -6.40
N ILE A 475 -4.27 4.21 -7.36
CA ILE A 475 -4.13 3.94 -8.79
C ILE A 475 -2.77 4.46 -9.27
N ASN A 476 -1.96 3.58 -9.83
CA ASN A 476 -0.72 3.97 -10.48
C ASN A 476 -1.00 4.48 -11.91
N TRP A 477 -1.36 5.76 -12.00
CA TRP A 477 -1.69 6.42 -13.26
C TRP A 477 -0.55 6.39 -14.28
N GLU A 478 0.70 6.43 -13.84
CA GLU A 478 1.86 6.32 -14.72
C GLU A 478 1.85 4.98 -15.48
N SER A 479 1.62 3.87 -14.76
CA SER A 479 1.53 2.54 -15.40
C SER A 479 0.30 2.41 -16.31
N ILE A 480 -0.84 2.97 -15.90
CA ILE A 480 -2.08 2.94 -16.70
C ILE A 480 -1.88 3.68 -18.03
N VAL A 481 -1.41 4.92 -17.98
CA VAL A 481 -1.18 5.74 -19.17
C VAL A 481 -0.10 5.15 -20.06
N LEU A 482 0.99 4.63 -19.45
CA LEU A 482 2.05 3.96 -20.19
C LEU A 482 1.52 2.79 -21.02
N ILE A 483 0.75 1.89 -20.41
CA ILE A 483 0.22 0.70 -21.11
C ILE A 483 -0.76 1.15 -22.19
N ALA A 484 -1.73 2.00 -21.84
CA ALA A 484 -2.75 2.48 -22.76
C ALA A 484 -2.16 3.18 -23.99
N ALA A 485 -1.08 3.95 -23.81
CA ALA A 485 -0.42 4.67 -24.91
C ALA A 485 0.56 3.81 -25.72
N MET A 486 1.11 2.72 -25.12
CA MET A 486 2.07 1.86 -25.81
C MET A 486 1.42 0.66 -26.52
N MET A 487 0.20 0.23 -26.14
CA MET A 487 -0.51 -0.84 -26.86
C MET A 487 -0.67 -0.54 -28.38
N PRO A 488 -1.06 0.67 -28.80
CA PRO A 488 -1.12 0.99 -30.20
C PRO A 488 0.22 0.95 -30.94
N MET A 489 1.36 0.94 -30.24
CA MET A 489 2.67 0.71 -30.83
C MET A 489 2.77 -0.71 -31.43
N SER A 490 2.16 -1.73 -30.76
CA SER A 490 2.06 -3.10 -31.29
C SER A 490 1.36 -3.09 -32.65
N THR A 491 0.18 -2.46 -32.71
CA THR A 491 -0.60 -2.31 -33.94
C THR A 491 0.21 -1.58 -35.04
N ALA A 492 0.95 -0.53 -34.67
CA ALA A 492 1.81 0.20 -35.61
C ALA A 492 2.96 -0.67 -36.15
N LEU A 493 3.58 -1.48 -35.30
CA LEU A 493 4.66 -2.39 -35.69
C LEU A 493 4.14 -3.49 -36.64
N GLU A 494 2.97 -4.06 -36.36
CA GLU A 494 2.33 -5.08 -37.22
C GLU A 494 1.91 -4.47 -38.57
N LYS A 495 1.18 -3.37 -38.56
CA LYS A 495 0.67 -2.69 -39.75
C LYS A 495 1.77 -2.25 -40.72
N THR A 496 2.94 -1.90 -40.18
CA THR A 496 4.11 -1.49 -40.99
C THR A 496 5.07 -2.64 -41.33
N GLY A 497 4.84 -3.86 -40.81
CA GLY A 497 5.74 -5.00 -40.96
C GLY A 497 7.05 -4.88 -40.17
N ALA A 498 7.16 -3.91 -39.26
CA ALA A 498 8.37 -3.67 -38.50
C ALA A 498 8.62 -4.77 -37.45
N SER A 499 7.55 -5.33 -36.85
CA SER A 499 7.65 -6.48 -35.93
C SER A 499 8.25 -7.71 -36.62
N ALA A 500 7.83 -7.99 -37.86
CA ALA A 500 8.38 -9.09 -38.63
C ALA A 500 9.88 -8.96 -38.90
N LEU A 501 10.35 -7.74 -39.18
CA LEU A 501 11.78 -7.47 -39.44
C LEU A 501 12.64 -7.63 -38.17
N VAL A 502 12.15 -7.15 -37.02
CA VAL A 502 12.86 -7.29 -35.73
C VAL A 502 12.90 -8.77 -35.31
N SER A 503 11.77 -9.48 -35.43
CA SER A 503 11.71 -10.90 -35.09
C SER A 503 12.53 -11.76 -36.05
N GLN A 504 12.56 -11.42 -37.35
CA GLN A 504 13.40 -12.10 -38.32
C GLN A 504 14.89 -12.02 -37.95
N GLY A 505 15.38 -10.85 -37.54
CA GLY A 505 16.76 -10.70 -37.05
C GLY A 505 17.08 -11.58 -35.83
N LEU A 506 16.12 -11.72 -34.89
CA LEU A 506 16.25 -12.63 -33.75
C LEU A 506 16.21 -14.09 -34.19
N VAL A 507 15.28 -14.47 -35.10
CA VAL A 507 15.15 -15.83 -35.61
C VAL A 507 16.36 -16.23 -36.46
N GLU A 508 16.88 -15.36 -37.31
CA GLU A 508 18.09 -15.62 -38.09
C GLU A 508 19.33 -15.81 -37.21
N SER A 509 19.45 -15.03 -36.12
CA SER A 509 20.59 -15.15 -35.23
C SER A 509 20.54 -16.33 -34.26
N LEU A 510 19.36 -16.69 -33.75
CA LEU A 510 19.18 -17.67 -32.67
C LEU A 510 18.29 -18.86 -33.10
N GLY A 511 17.40 -18.66 -34.06
CA GLY A 511 16.43 -19.69 -34.47
C GLY A 511 17.08 -20.91 -35.10
N SER A 512 18.25 -20.77 -35.76
CA SER A 512 19.03 -21.89 -36.28
C SER A 512 19.52 -22.84 -35.17
N MET A 513 19.60 -22.36 -33.91
CA MET A 513 19.93 -23.16 -32.74
C MET A 513 18.72 -23.83 -32.09
N GLY A 514 17.52 -23.61 -32.62
CA GLY A 514 16.27 -24.18 -32.16
C GLY A 514 15.41 -23.23 -31.27
N PRO A 515 14.13 -23.62 -31.06
CA PRO A 515 13.16 -22.76 -30.31
C PRO A 515 13.62 -22.42 -28.88
N THR A 516 14.31 -23.34 -28.21
CA THR A 516 14.82 -23.15 -26.86
C THR A 516 15.91 -22.06 -26.79
N ALA A 517 16.78 -21.98 -27.79
CA ALA A 517 17.80 -20.92 -27.86
C ALA A 517 17.15 -19.57 -28.13
N LEU A 518 16.14 -19.49 -28.97
CA LEU A 518 15.37 -18.28 -29.22
C LEU A 518 14.60 -17.84 -27.97
N LEU A 519 14.00 -18.78 -27.24
CA LEU A 519 13.34 -18.51 -25.95
C LEU A 519 14.32 -17.91 -24.93
N ALA A 520 15.54 -18.50 -24.83
CA ALA A 520 16.60 -17.96 -23.98
C ALA A 520 16.99 -16.54 -24.41
N GLY A 521 17.16 -16.31 -25.71
CA GLY A 521 17.46 -14.99 -26.27
C GLY A 521 16.41 -13.95 -25.90
N ILE A 522 15.12 -14.28 -26.01
CA ILE A 522 14.02 -13.40 -25.63
C ILE A 522 14.05 -13.12 -24.12
N TYR A 523 14.23 -14.14 -23.28
CA TYR A 523 14.34 -13.92 -21.83
C TYR A 523 15.48 -12.99 -21.47
N PHE A 524 16.71 -13.29 -21.93
CA PHE A 524 17.89 -12.51 -21.55
C PHE A 524 17.87 -11.10 -22.13
N THR A 525 17.37 -10.91 -23.35
CA THR A 525 17.19 -9.56 -23.93
C THR A 525 16.18 -8.75 -23.12
N THR A 526 15.03 -9.34 -22.79
CA THR A 526 14.01 -8.71 -21.94
C THR A 526 14.58 -8.38 -20.57
N SER A 527 15.30 -9.32 -19.97
CA SER A 527 15.93 -9.19 -18.65
C SER A 527 17.02 -8.12 -18.63
N LEU A 528 17.74 -7.92 -19.71
CA LEU A 528 18.70 -6.84 -19.86
C LEU A 528 18.00 -5.49 -20.02
N MET A 529 16.97 -5.40 -20.85
CA MET A 529 16.22 -4.18 -21.07
C MET A 529 15.56 -3.66 -19.78
N THR A 530 14.95 -4.52 -18.98
CA THR A 530 14.26 -4.13 -17.75
C THR A 530 15.21 -3.57 -16.67
N MET A 531 16.53 -3.73 -16.80
CA MET A 531 17.49 -3.08 -15.91
C MET A 531 17.54 -1.55 -16.09
N PHE A 532 17.13 -1.07 -17.25
CA PHE A 532 17.19 0.34 -17.66
C PHE A 532 15.81 0.96 -17.85
N ILE A 533 14.81 0.14 -18.15
CA ILE A 533 13.43 0.53 -18.46
C ILE A 533 12.51 -0.11 -17.43
N SER A 534 11.32 0.47 -17.17
CA SER A 534 10.35 -0.13 -16.26
C SER A 534 9.88 -1.52 -16.75
N ASN A 535 9.56 -2.41 -15.82
CA ASN A 535 9.09 -3.77 -16.12
C ASN A 535 7.91 -3.77 -17.12
N THR A 536 6.96 -2.88 -16.89
CA THR A 536 5.77 -2.75 -17.75
C THR A 536 6.13 -2.32 -19.17
N ALA A 537 6.96 -1.27 -19.31
CA ALA A 537 7.39 -0.79 -20.62
C ALA A 537 8.18 -1.86 -21.38
N THR A 538 9.04 -2.61 -20.68
CA THR A 538 9.80 -3.71 -21.26
C THR A 538 8.87 -4.82 -21.78
N ALA A 539 7.85 -5.21 -21.00
CA ALA A 539 6.90 -6.23 -21.41
C ALA A 539 6.09 -5.78 -22.64
N VAL A 540 5.59 -4.53 -22.64
CA VAL A 540 4.83 -3.99 -23.78
C VAL A 540 5.64 -3.96 -25.07
N LEU A 541 6.94 -3.68 -24.97
CA LEU A 541 7.82 -3.67 -26.14
C LEU A 541 8.16 -5.07 -26.63
N MET A 542 8.46 -6.00 -25.72
CA MET A 542 8.98 -7.31 -26.06
C MET A 542 7.89 -8.35 -26.37
N ALA A 543 6.68 -8.21 -25.80
CA ALA A 543 5.64 -9.22 -25.99
C ALA A 543 5.18 -9.37 -27.46
N PRO A 544 4.91 -8.31 -28.24
CA PRO A 544 4.58 -8.45 -29.65
C PRO A 544 5.72 -9.07 -30.47
N ILE A 545 6.98 -8.71 -30.17
CA ILE A 545 8.17 -9.26 -30.84
C ILE A 545 8.28 -10.76 -30.55
N ALA A 546 8.06 -11.17 -29.32
CA ALA A 546 8.10 -12.57 -28.89
C ALA A 546 6.96 -13.40 -29.53
N LEU A 547 5.76 -12.82 -29.64
CA LEU A 547 4.62 -13.45 -30.33
C LEU A 547 4.96 -13.74 -31.78
N VAL A 548 5.42 -12.72 -32.55
CA VAL A 548 5.76 -12.85 -33.96
C VAL A 548 6.94 -13.80 -34.14
N ALA A 549 7.96 -13.76 -33.26
CA ALA A 549 9.09 -14.69 -33.32
C ALA A 549 8.66 -16.16 -33.14
N ALA A 550 7.75 -16.43 -32.20
CA ALA A 550 7.18 -17.77 -32.01
C ALA A 550 6.39 -18.25 -33.25
N GLN A 551 5.58 -17.38 -33.84
CA GLN A 551 4.81 -17.67 -35.06
C GLN A 551 5.73 -17.96 -36.26
N GLN A 552 6.83 -17.21 -36.41
CA GLN A 552 7.80 -17.46 -37.52
C GLN A 552 8.51 -18.82 -37.43
N VAL A 553 8.77 -19.29 -36.21
CA VAL A 553 9.36 -20.61 -35.97
C VAL A 553 8.30 -21.72 -35.98
N GLY A 554 7.02 -21.36 -36.03
CA GLY A 554 5.90 -22.30 -36.05
C GLY A 554 5.63 -23.00 -34.73
N VAL A 555 5.91 -22.34 -33.60
CA VAL A 555 5.71 -22.86 -32.25
C VAL A 555 4.67 -22.03 -31.47
N SER A 556 4.12 -22.63 -30.41
CA SER A 556 3.17 -21.98 -29.55
C SER A 556 3.79 -20.75 -28.82
N PRO A 557 3.13 -19.60 -28.79
CA PRO A 557 3.71 -18.38 -28.23
C PRO A 557 3.70 -18.32 -26.70
N TYR A 558 2.97 -19.20 -26.01
CA TYR A 558 2.82 -19.12 -24.55
C TYR A 558 4.16 -19.15 -23.82
N SER A 559 5.04 -20.12 -24.11
CA SER A 559 6.37 -20.19 -23.51
C SER A 559 7.19 -18.92 -23.71
N PHE A 560 7.11 -18.32 -24.89
CA PHE A 560 7.84 -17.10 -25.25
C PHE A 560 7.31 -15.87 -24.50
N LEU A 561 6.00 -15.75 -24.38
CA LEU A 561 5.37 -14.67 -23.65
C LEU A 561 5.58 -14.80 -22.13
N PHE A 562 5.55 -16.01 -21.60
CA PHE A 562 5.98 -16.25 -20.21
C PHE A 562 7.45 -15.91 -19.98
N ALA A 563 8.34 -16.13 -20.95
CA ALA A 563 9.73 -15.71 -20.87
C ALA A 563 9.87 -14.16 -20.85
N VAL A 564 9.02 -13.45 -21.61
CA VAL A 564 8.97 -11.99 -21.59
C VAL A 564 8.54 -11.48 -20.21
N THR A 565 7.43 -11.96 -19.65
CA THR A 565 6.97 -11.47 -18.34
C THR A 565 7.95 -11.81 -17.21
N LEU A 566 8.58 -12.98 -17.25
CA LEU A 566 9.65 -13.35 -16.32
C LEU A 566 10.87 -12.44 -16.49
N GLY A 567 11.37 -12.27 -17.71
CA GLY A 567 12.49 -11.38 -17.99
C GLY A 567 12.24 -9.95 -17.53
N ALA A 568 11.03 -9.43 -17.80
CA ALA A 568 10.63 -8.09 -17.41
C ALA A 568 10.48 -7.91 -15.89
N SER A 569 9.92 -8.91 -15.20
CA SER A 569 9.60 -8.80 -13.77
C SER A 569 10.76 -9.16 -12.84
N MET A 570 11.72 -10.00 -13.29
CA MET A 570 12.82 -10.51 -12.47
C MET A 570 14.06 -9.59 -12.57
N CYS A 571 13.89 -8.30 -12.30
CA CYS A 571 14.97 -7.33 -12.35
C CYS A 571 15.63 -7.17 -10.97
N PHE A 572 16.57 -8.05 -10.65
CA PHE A 572 17.21 -8.14 -9.34
C PHE A 572 18.60 -7.52 -9.28
N ALA A 573 19.26 -7.35 -10.43
CA ALA A 573 20.65 -6.88 -10.50
C ALA A 573 20.80 -5.36 -10.26
N SER A 574 19.71 -4.59 -10.29
CA SER A 574 19.74 -3.14 -10.11
C SER A 574 18.83 -2.68 -8.97
N PRO A 575 19.30 -1.78 -8.09
CA PRO A 575 18.46 -1.16 -7.07
C PRO A 575 17.46 -0.15 -7.65
N PHE A 576 17.70 0.36 -8.86
CA PHE A 576 16.91 1.46 -9.44
C PHE A 576 15.84 0.98 -10.42
N SER A 577 15.88 -0.27 -10.83
CA SER A 577 14.95 -0.84 -11.81
C SER A 577 13.53 -0.96 -11.29
N THR A 578 13.36 -1.15 -9.99
CA THR A 578 12.03 -1.28 -9.37
C THR A 578 11.95 -0.50 -8.05
N PRO A 579 10.78 0.12 -7.75
CA PRO A 579 10.58 0.82 -6.48
C PRO A 579 10.81 -0.05 -5.23
N PRO A 580 10.42 -1.34 -5.19
CA PRO A 580 10.75 -2.25 -4.08
C PRO A 580 12.23 -2.30 -3.75
N ASN A 581 13.08 -2.47 -4.78
CA ASN A 581 14.53 -2.54 -4.61
C ASN A 581 15.09 -1.22 -4.04
N ALA A 582 14.62 -0.08 -4.57
CA ALA A 582 15.03 1.24 -4.09
C ALA A 582 14.63 1.50 -2.64
N LEU A 583 13.44 1.04 -2.21
CA LEU A 583 12.96 1.17 -0.83
C LEU A 583 13.90 0.46 0.17
N VAL A 584 14.24 -0.80 -0.11
CA VAL A 584 15.06 -1.59 0.82
C VAL A 584 16.53 -1.22 0.77
N MET A 585 17.02 -0.56 -0.30
CA MET A 585 18.42 -0.16 -0.45
C MET A 585 18.90 0.70 0.72
N LYS A 586 18.16 1.76 1.04
CA LYS A 586 18.50 2.67 2.14
C LYS A 586 18.31 2.01 3.52
N ALA A 587 17.24 1.27 3.68
CA ALA A 587 16.91 0.61 4.96
C ALA A 587 17.89 -0.53 5.30
N GLY A 588 18.34 -1.28 4.29
CA GLY A 588 19.30 -2.37 4.44
C GLY A 588 20.77 -1.92 4.40
N GLY A 589 21.04 -0.65 4.03
CA GLY A 589 22.40 -0.13 3.86
C GLY A 589 23.16 -0.78 2.69
N TYR A 590 22.43 -1.16 1.62
CA TYR A 590 23.01 -1.83 0.46
C TYR A 590 23.66 -0.85 -0.50
N THR A 591 24.69 -1.33 -1.16
CA THR A 591 25.34 -0.67 -2.30
C THR A 591 24.81 -1.27 -3.61
N PHE A 592 25.05 -0.60 -4.73
CA PHE A 592 24.74 -1.15 -6.06
C PHE A 592 25.38 -2.54 -6.26
N MET A 593 26.64 -2.69 -5.82
CA MET A 593 27.37 -3.95 -5.97
C MET A 593 26.77 -5.12 -5.16
N ASP A 594 26.04 -4.84 -4.07
CA ASP A 594 25.34 -5.87 -3.32
C ASP A 594 24.18 -6.45 -4.14
N TYR A 595 23.46 -5.62 -4.93
CA TYR A 595 22.45 -6.07 -5.88
C TYR A 595 23.05 -6.91 -7.00
N VAL A 596 24.18 -6.47 -7.56
CA VAL A 596 24.88 -7.26 -8.59
C VAL A 596 25.32 -8.61 -8.04
N LYS A 597 25.91 -8.67 -6.83
CA LYS A 597 26.39 -9.94 -6.25
C LYS A 597 25.29 -10.92 -5.87
N VAL A 598 24.12 -10.45 -5.50
CA VAL A 598 23.00 -11.30 -5.04
C VAL A 598 21.93 -11.45 -6.13
N GLY A 599 21.59 -10.34 -6.79
CA GLY A 599 20.50 -10.29 -7.75
C GLY A 599 20.85 -10.86 -9.12
N LEU A 600 22.04 -10.54 -9.66
CA LEU A 600 22.44 -11.03 -10.98
C LEU A 600 22.55 -12.56 -11.05
N PRO A 601 23.18 -13.26 -10.08
CA PRO A 601 23.17 -14.72 -10.07
C PRO A 601 21.77 -15.31 -10.03
N LEU A 602 20.87 -14.75 -9.22
CA LEU A 602 19.48 -15.18 -9.15
C LEU A 602 18.77 -15.00 -10.50
N GLN A 603 18.93 -13.84 -11.12
CA GLN A 603 18.33 -13.49 -12.42
C GLN A 603 18.79 -14.44 -13.53
N ILE A 604 20.09 -14.76 -13.57
CA ILE A 604 20.65 -15.72 -14.52
C ILE A 604 20.15 -17.14 -14.25
N ILE A 605 20.17 -17.59 -13.01
CA ILE A 605 19.72 -18.95 -12.64
C ILE A 605 18.25 -19.13 -13.00
N ILE A 606 17.39 -18.17 -12.69
CA ILE A 606 15.98 -18.20 -13.08
C ILE A 606 15.87 -18.30 -14.59
N GLY A 607 16.60 -17.47 -15.35
CA GLY A 607 16.58 -17.48 -16.81
C GLY A 607 16.97 -18.84 -17.40
N VAL A 608 18.09 -19.38 -16.93
CA VAL A 608 18.57 -20.70 -17.41
C VAL A 608 17.56 -21.80 -17.09
N VAL A 609 17.11 -21.89 -15.84
CA VAL A 609 16.16 -22.94 -15.42
C VAL A 609 14.85 -22.80 -16.16
N MET A 610 14.30 -21.58 -16.24
CA MET A 610 13.00 -21.36 -16.88
C MET A 610 13.03 -21.53 -18.40
N THR A 611 14.17 -21.34 -19.06
CA THR A 611 14.36 -21.69 -20.48
C THR A 611 14.04 -23.15 -20.76
N PHE A 612 14.35 -24.06 -19.84
CA PHE A 612 14.04 -25.48 -20.00
C PHE A 612 12.68 -25.87 -19.41
N VAL A 613 12.23 -25.17 -18.38
CA VAL A 613 10.97 -25.50 -17.68
C VAL A 613 9.75 -24.96 -18.43
N LEU A 614 9.82 -23.77 -19.02
CA LEU A 614 8.67 -23.18 -19.72
C LEU A 614 8.13 -24.07 -20.85
N PRO A 615 8.96 -24.68 -21.72
CA PRO A 615 8.46 -25.60 -22.74
C PRO A 615 7.85 -26.88 -22.19
N LEU A 616 8.19 -27.27 -20.95
CA LEU A 616 7.57 -28.41 -20.27
C LEU A 616 6.17 -28.07 -19.74
N LEU A 617 6.00 -26.83 -19.28
CA LEU A 617 4.71 -26.33 -18.76
C LEU A 617 3.77 -25.90 -19.90
N PHE A 618 4.33 -25.29 -20.93
CA PHE A 618 3.63 -24.77 -22.11
C PHE A 618 4.36 -25.27 -23.37
N PRO A 619 4.02 -26.48 -23.88
CA PRO A 619 4.68 -27.08 -25.04
C PRO A 619 4.65 -26.18 -26.26
N TYR A 620 5.68 -26.32 -27.08
CA TYR A 620 5.84 -25.58 -28.34
C TYR A 620 4.74 -25.89 -29.38
#